data_f30ad4dac63db6518d04b07b802005f5
#
_entry.id   f30ad4dac63db6518d04b07b802005f5
#
_cell.length_a   1.000
_cell.length_b   1.000
_cell.length_c   1.000
_cell.angle_alpha   90.00
_cell.angle_beta   90.00
_cell.angle_gamma   90.00
#
_symmetry.space_group_name_H-M   'P 1'
#
loop_
_entity.id
_entity.type
_entity.pdbx_description
1 polymer ?
#
loop_
_entity_poly.entity_id
_entity_poly.type
_entity_poly.pdbx_seq_one_letter_code
_entity_poly.pdbx_strand_id
1 'polypeptide(L)'
;MAKNLAKEIGYIYVDTGAMYRSVTLYALRHHLFLEDGTVNVEELRKEMPNIHISFKVNAKTGRPDCYLNDELVEKEIRTLEISNHVSPIAAIAFVRKALVEQQQKMGEDKGIVMDGRDIGTTVFPNAELKIFVTADARVRAQRRYEELKEKEMPANFDDILKNVEERDYLDTHREVSPLKKADDAIILDNSNMTIQEQQEWLIGLYNKIIS
;
A
#
# COMPACT_ATOMS: atom_id res chain seq x y z
N MET A 1 -4.35 -1.88 10.97
CA MET A 1 -5.54 -1.02 11.12
C MET A 1 -6.60 -1.38 10.08
N ALA A 2 -6.54 -0.95 8.83
CA ALA A 2 -7.53 -1.25 7.77
C ALA A 2 -7.88 -2.74 7.65
N LYS A 3 -6.89 -3.61 7.65
CA LYS A 3 -7.05 -5.07 7.63
C LYS A 3 -7.87 -5.64 8.81
N ASN A 4 -7.67 -5.09 10.02
CA ASN A 4 -8.42 -5.53 11.20
C ASN A 4 -9.88 -5.03 11.12
N LEU A 5 -10.10 -3.80 10.64
CA LEU A 5 -11.44 -3.28 10.37
C LEU A 5 -12.17 -4.20 9.40
N ALA A 6 -11.59 -4.48 8.23
CA ALA A 6 -12.20 -5.34 7.22
C ALA A 6 -12.63 -6.71 7.79
N LYS A 7 -11.75 -7.33 8.58
CA LYS A 7 -12.04 -8.61 9.25
C LYS A 7 -13.25 -8.50 10.19
N GLU A 8 -13.34 -7.43 10.97
CA GLU A 8 -14.37 -7.25 11.98
C GLU A 8 -15.75 -6.97 11.37
N ILE A 9 -15.79 -6.18 10.30
CA ILE A 9 -17.05 -5.85 9.60
C ILE A 9 -17.40 -6.84 8.47
N GLY A 10 -16.59 -7.89 8.26
CA GLY A 10 -16.83 -8.91 7.24
C GLY A 10 -16.57 -8.44 5.80
N TYR A 11 -15.74 -7.39 5.61
CA TYR A 11 -15.39 -6.85 4.30
C TYR A 11 -14.08 -7.43 3.76
N ILE A 12 -13.88 -7.33 2.46
CA ILE A 12 -12.63 -7.74 1.81
C ILE A 12 -11.57 -6.65 2.00
N TYR A 13 -10.40 -7.03 2.51
CA TYR A 13 -9.26 -6.12 2.60
C TYR A 13 -8.42 -6.15 1.34
N VAL A 14 -8.08 -4.96 0.80
CA VAL A 14 -7.21 -4.79 -0.38
C VAL A 14 -6.02 -3.89 -0.03
N ASP A 15 -4.81 -4.44 -0.11
CA ASP A 15 -3.53 -3.73 0.02
C ASP A 15 -3.07 -3.25 -1.35
N THR A 16 -3.35 -1.99 -1.70
CA THR A 16 -2.91 -1.46 -3.00
C THR A 16 -1.39 -1.29 -3.08
N GLY A 17 -0.74 -1.08 -1.93
CA GLY A 17 0.72 -1.04 -1.88
C GLY A 17 1.37 -2.35 -2.31
N ALA A 18 0.74 -3.49 -2.04
CA ALA A 18 1.21 -4.78 -2.53
C ALA A 18 1.20 -4.86 -4.07
N MET A 19 0.23 -4.23 -4.72
CA MET A 19 0.18 -4.19 -6.20
C MET A 19 1.38 -3.45 -6.80
N TYR A 20 1.70 -2.26 -6.31
CA TYR A 20 2.89 -1.51 -6.76
C TYR A 20 4.20 -2.25 -6.45
N ARG A 21 4.28 -2.91 -5.30
CA ARG A 21 5.42 -3.74 -4.91
C ARG A 21 5.58 -4.97 -5.81
N SER A 22 4.50 -5.54 -6.29
CA SER A 22 4.53 -6.67 -7.24
C SER A 22 5.06 -6.22 -8.60
N VAL A 23 4.65 -5.05 -9.10
CA VAL A 23 5.24 -4.47 -10.32
C VAL A 23 6.73 -4.19 -10.12
N THR A 24 7.12 -3.69 -8.93
CA THR A 24 8.53 -3.46 -8.58
C THR A 24 9.34 -4.75 -8.58
N LEU A 25 8.80 -5.81 -7.97
CA LEU A 25 9.43 -7.14 -7.96
C LEU A 25 9.61 -7.68 -9.38
N TYR A 26 8.57 -7.56 -10.22
CA TYR A 26 8.67 -7.92 -11.64
C TYR A 26 9.79 -7.16 -12.33
N ALA A 27 9.84 -5.84 -12.15
CA ALA A 27 10.86 -4.98 -12.76
C ALA A 27 12.28 -5.36 -12.30
N LEU A 28 12.48 -5.69 -11.04
CA LEU A 28 13.78 -6.16 -10.52
C LEU A 28 14.15 -7.52 -11.11
N ARG A 29 13.25 -8.50 -11.12
CA ARG A 29 13.47 -9.84 -11.68
C ARG A 29 13.80 -9.83 -13.17
N HIS A 30 13.26 -8.84 -13.91
CA HIS A 30 13.48 -8.68 -15.35
C HIS A 30 14.52 -7.61 -15.71
N HIS A 31 15.33 -7.17 -14.74
CA HIS A 31 16.40 -6.18 -14.94
C HIS A 31 15.94 -4.88 -15.61
N LEU A 32 14.74 -4.41 -15.23
CA LEU A 32 14.16 -3.17 -15.77
C LEU A 32 14.59 -1.91 -15.01
N PHE A 33 15.50 -2.03 -14.04
CA PHE A 33 16.20 -0.91 -13.44
C PHE A 33 17.56 -0.73 -14.10
N LEU A 34 17.89 0.51 -14.45
CA LEU A 34 19.19 0.88 -15.02
C LEU A 34 20.26 0.94 -13.93
N GLU A 35 21.53 1.04 -14.32
CA GLU A 35 22.66 1.09 -13.37
C GLU A 35 22.60 2.29 -12.40
N ASP A 36 21.97 3.38 -12.81
CA ASP A 36 21.74 4.57 -11.98
C ASP A 36 20.52 4.46 -11.04
N GLY A 37 19.85 3.30 -11.03
CA GLY A 37 18.65 3.03 -10.22
C GLY A 37 17.36 3.58 -10.80
N THR A 38 17.38 4.20 -11.98
CA THR A 38 16.16 4.64 -12.67
C THR A 38 15.47 3.48 -13.38
N VAL A 39 14.17 3.63 -13.66
CA VAL A 39 13.36 2.60 -14.32
C VAL A 39 13.48 2.74 -15.84
N ASN A 40 13.72 1.64 -16.55
CA ASN A 40 13.56 1.58 -17.99
C ASN A 40 12.05 1.61 -18.34
N VAL A 41 11.51 2.82 -18.44
CA VAL A 41 10.07 3.09 -18.57
C VAL A 41 9.48 2.48 -19.84
N GLU A 42 10.23 2.54 -20.96
CA GLU A 42 9.75 2.01 -22.25
C GLU A 42 9.68 0.48 -22.24
N GLU A 43 10.64 -0.19 -21.62
CA GLU A 43 10.61 -1.64 -21.52
C GLU A 43 9.55 -2.10 -20.51
N LEU A 44 9.43 -1.44 -19.37
CA LEU A 44 8.35 -1.71 -18.42
C LEU A 44 6.96 -1.54 -19.06
N ARG A 45 6.79 -0.56 -19.96
CA ARG A 45 5.52 -0.36 -20.69
C ARG A 45 5.16 -1.56 -21.56
N LYS A 46 6.14 -2.18 -22.21
CA LYS A 46 5.93 -3.38 -23.03
C LYS A 46 5.58 -4.58 -22.17
N GLU A 47 6.19 -4.66 -20.97
CA GLU A 47 5.98 -5.76 -20.04
C GLU A 47 4.69 -5.67 -19.21
N MET A 48 4.08 -4.50 -19.08
CA MET A 48 2.85 -4.33 -18.28
C MET A 48 1.73 -5.33 -18.60
N PRO A 49 1.46 -5.71 -19.89
CA PRO A 49 0.47 -6.73 -20.19
C PRO A 49 0.77 -8.12 -19.62
N ASN A 50 2.04 -8.40 -19.32
CA ASN A 50 2.51 -9.67 -18.77
C ASN A 50 2.48 -9.70 -17.23
N ILE A 51 2.07 -8.61 -16.57
CA ILE A 51 2.05 -8.47 -15.12
C ILE A 51 0.63 -8.69 -14.61
N HIS A 52 0.36 -9.88 -14.09
CA HIS A 52 -0.93 -10.24 -13.51
C HIS A 52 -0.83 -10.32 -11.99
N ILE A 53 -1.57 -9.46 -11.29
CA ILE A 53 -1.58 -9.41 -9.83
C ILE A 53 -2.94 -9.90 -9.34
N SER A 54 -2.91 -10.85 -8.40
CA SER A 54 -4.12 -11.37 -7.77
C SER A 54 -3.94 -11.53 -6.25
N PHE A 55 -5.06 -11.60 -5.55
CA PHE A 55 -5.09 -11.85 -4.12
C PHE A 55 -5.90 -13.12 -3.85
N LYS A 56 -5.36 -14.03 -3.03
CA LYS A 56 -6.06 -15.25 -2.62
C LYS A 56 -6.05 -15.34 -1.11
N VAL A 57 -7.20 -15.64 -0.51
CA VAL A 57 -7.30 -15.77 0.95
C VAL A 57 -6.47 -16.97 1.42
N ASN A 58 -5.54 -16.72 2.31
CA ASN A 58 -4.75 -17.77 2.95
C ASN A 58 -5.60 -18.48 3.99
N ALA A 59 -5.84 -19.77 3.79
CA ALA A 59 -6.71 -20.57 4.66
C ALA A 59 -6.22 -20.68 6.12
N LYS A 60 -4.90 -20.52 6.37
CA LYS A 60 -4.31 -20.59 7.72
C LYS A 60 -4.44 -19.27 8.47
N THR A 61 -4.30 -18.15 7.78
CA THR A 61 -4.25 -16.81 8.41
C THR A 61 -5.56 -16.05 8.26
N GLY A 62 -6.45 -16.48 7.35
CA GLY A 62 -7.65 -15.73 6.95
C GLY A 62 -7.34 -14.40 6.27
N ARG A 63 -6.11 -14.21 5.78
CA ARG A 63 -5.64 -12.96 5.19
C ARG A 63 -5.38 -13.13 3.70
N PRO A 64 -5.61 -12.10 2.87
CA PRO A 64 -5.23 -12.18 1.47
C PRO A 64 -3.69 -12.19 1.35
N ASP A 65 -3.17 -13.13 0.60
CA ASP A 65 -1.78 -13.18 0.13
C ASP A 65 -1.74 -12.66 -1.31
N CYS A 66 -0.67 -11.94 -1.64
CA CYS A 66 -0.45 -11.38 -2.96
C CYS A 66 0.27 -12.38 -3.88
N TYR A 67 -0.23 -12.51 -5.11
CA TYR A 67 0.33 -13.34 -6.16
C TYR A 67 0.71 -12.49 -7.37
N LEU A 68 1.88 -12.76 -7.94
CA LEU A 68 2.36 -12.20 -9.20
C LEU A 68 2.49 -13.33 -10.21
N ASN A 69 1.75 -13.27 -11.31
CA ASN A 69 1.71 -14.32 -12.34
C ASN A 69 1.50 -15.72 -11.73
N ASP A 70 0.53 -15.82 -10.80
CA ASP A 70 0.18 -17.02 -10.02
C ASP A 70 1.25 -17.52 -9.03
N GLU A 71 2.38 -16.86 -8.90
CA GLU A 71 3.40 -17.12 -7.88
C GLU A 71 3.08 -16.35 -6.59
N LEU A 72 3.18 -17.04 -5.43
CA LEU A 72 3.01 -16.41 -4.12
C LEU A 72 4.22 -15.54 -3.79
N VAL A 73 4.02 -14.21 -3.76
CA VAL A 73 5.10 -13.22 -3.54
C VAL A 73 4.93 -12.40 -2.26
N GLU A 74 3.96 -12.72 -1.40
CA GLU A 74 3.59 -11.93 -0.22
C GLU A 74 4.78 -11.61 0.70
N LYS A 75 5.73 -12.52 0.88
CA LYS A 75 6.92 -12.27 1.70
C LYS A 75 7.95 -11.42 0.96
N GLU A 76 8.19 -11.74 -0.30
CA GLU A 76 9.23 -11.11 -1.13
C GLU A 76 8.95 -9.62 -1.36
N ILE A 77 7.70 -9.26 -1.62
CA ILE A 77 7.29 -7.85 -1.79
C ILE A 77 7.37 -7.00 -0.50
N ARG A 78 7.68 -7.58 0.66
CA ARG A 78 7.81 -6.87 1.95
C ARG A 78 9.26 -6.56 2.34
N THR A 79 10.23 -6.93 1.53
CA THR A 79 11.65 -6.67 1.79
C THR A 79 11.99 -5.18 1.75
N LEU A 80 13.13 -4.80 2.33
CA LEU A 80 13.64 -3.43 2.25
C LEU A 80 14.04 -3.06 0.82
N GLU A 81 14.60 -4.00 0.07
CA GLU A 81 14.94 -3.83 -1.34
C GLU A 81 13.74 -3.35 -2.15
N ILE A 82 12.61 -4.07 -2.07
CA ILE A 82 11.36 -3.65 -2.72
C ILE A 82 10.89 -2.28 -2.21
N SER A 83 11.03 -2.01 -0.91
CA SER A 83 10.65 -0.71 -0.33
C SER A 83 11.47 0.46 -0.89
N ASN A 84 12.74 0.24 -1.19
CA ASN A 84 13.63 1.26 -1.76
C ASN A 84 13.32 1.55 -3.24
N HIS A 85 12.78 0.57 -3.98
CA HIS A 85 12.52 0.68 -5.41
C HIS A 85 11.06 0.95 -5.79
N VAL A 86 10.11 0.90 -4.84
CA VAL A 86 8.68 1.01 -5.18
C VAL A 86 8.26 2.43 -5.56
N SER A 87 8.86 3.47 -5.02
CA SER A 87 8.41 4.85 -5.28
C SER A 87 8.65 5.31 -6.73
N PRO A 88 9.80 5.03 -7.36
CA PRO A 88 9.97 5.27 -8.80
C PRO A 88 8.92 4.58 -9.66
N ILE A 89 8.61 3.31 -9.41
CA ILE A 89 7.55 2.56 -10.12
C ILE A 89 6.18 3.21 -9.87
N ALA A 90 5.87 3.56 -8.64
CA ALA A 90 4.58 4.17 -8.26
C ALA A 90 4.39 5.60 -8.81
N ALA A 91 5.43 6.26 -9.28
CA ALA A 91 5.35 7.57 -9.93
C ALA A 91 4.99 7.47 -11.42
N ILE A 92 5.14 6.31 -12.06
CA ILE A 92 4.93 6.13 -13.50
C ILE A 92 3.44 6.16 -13.84
N ALA A 93 3.03 7.11 -14.69
CA ALA A 93 1.63 7.38 -14.99
C ALA A 93 0.86 6.17 -15.56
N PHE A 94 1.42 5.41 -16.50
CA PHE A 94 0.72 4.25 -17.07
C PHE A 94 0.62 3.07 -16.10
N VAL A 95 1.60 2.88 -15.21
CA VAL A 95 1.52 1.89 -14.14
C VAL A 95 0.37 2.24 -13.21
N ARG A 96 0.30 3.51 -12.79
CA ARG A 96 -0.79 4.00 -11.94
C ARG A 96 -2.14 3.77 -12.60
N LYS A 97 -2.29 4.19 -13.87
CA LYS A 97 -3.54 4.01 -14.61
C LYS A 97 -3.99 2.55 -14.61
N ALA A 98 -3.11 1.62 -14.98
CA ALA A 98 -3.42 0.19 -15.03
C ALA A 98 -3.82 -0.37 -13.65
N LEU A 99 -3.12 0.03 -12.58
CA LEU A 99 -3.42 -0.45 -11.23
C LEU A 99 -4.69 0.19 -10.65
N VAL A 100 -4.95 1.47 -10.91
CA VAL A 100 -6.19 2.15 -10.50
C VAL A 100 -7.42 1.48 -11.14
N GLU A 101 -7.36 1.16 -12.44
CA GLU A 101 -8.44 0.44 -13.12
C GLU A 101 -8.71 -0.93 -12.48
N GLN A 102 -7.67 -1.67 -12.10
CA GLN A 102 -7.83 -2.93 -11.38
C GLN A 102 -8.43 -2.73 -9.98
N GLN A 103 -7.97 -1.72 -9.23
CA GLN A 103 -8.48 -1.38 -7.89
C GLN A 103 -9.97 -1.00 -7.95
N GLN A 104 -10.36 -0.21 -8.94
CA GLN A 104 -11.76 0.19 -9.14
C GLN A 104 -12.66 -1.02 -9.40
N LYS A 105 -12.22 -1.95 -10.25
CA LYS A 105 -12.95 -3.21 -10.50
C LYS A 105 -13.13 -4.05 -9.24
N MET A 106 -12.11 -4.09 -8.35
CA MET A 106 -12.21 -4.82 -7.08
C MET A 106 -13.28 -4.24 -6.15
N GLY A 107 -13.66 -2.98 -6.32
CA GLY A 107 -14.65 -2.31 -5.48
C GLY A 107 -16.03 -2.15 -6.09
N GLU A 108 -16.29 -2.68 -7.31
CA GLU A 108 -17.59 -2.56 -7.97
C GLU A 108 -18.74 -3.17 -7.15
N ASP A 109 -18.48 -4.31 -6.49
CA ASP A 109 -19.45 -5.01 -5.66
C ASP A 109 -19.55 -4.45 -4.22
N LYS A 110 -18.81 -3.37 -3.90
CA LYS A 110 -18.69 -2.81 -2.55
C LYS A 110 -18.16 -3.82 -1.51
N GLY A 111 -18.40 -3.57 -0.21
CA GLY A 111 -17.96 -4.47 0.85
C GLY A 111 -16.42 -4.63 0.94
N ILE A 112 -15.69 -3.57 0.64
CA ILE A 112 -14.22 -3.56 0.67
C ILE A 112 -13.68 -2.52 1.65
N VAL A 113 -12.51 -2.80 2.20
CA VAL A 113 -11.65 -1.84 2.90
C VAL A 113 -10.31 -1.80 2.16
N MET A 114 -9.95 -0.65 1.67
CA MET A 114 -8.74 -0.48 0.86
C MET A 114 -7.81 0.54 1.51
N ASP A 115 -6.51 0.26 1.53
CA ASP A 115 -5.50 1.23 1.93
C ASP A 115 -4.51 1.54 0.81
N GLY A 116 -3.99 2.76 0.83
CA GLY A 116 -3.08 3.27 -0.17
C GLY A 116 -2.80 4.75 0.04
N ARG A 117 -2.28 5.42 -1.00
CA ARG A 117 -1.88 6.83 -0.94
C ARG A 117 -2.91 7.80 -1.53
N ASP A 118 -3.71 7.33 -2.45
CA ASP A 118 -4.63 8.13 -3.25
C ASP A 118 -6.02 7.48 -3.38
N ILE A 119 -6.37 6.60 -2.45
CA ILE A 119 -7.63 5.85 -2.52
C ILE A 119 -8.82 6.81 -2.48
N GLY A 120 -8.87 7.72 -1.52
CA GLY A 120 -9.99 8.64 -1.35
C GLY A 120 -10.00 9.83 -2.31
N THR A 121 -8.93 10.02 -3.12
CA THR A 121 -8.82 11.14 -4.07
C THR A 121 -8.91 10.68 -5.53
N THR A 122 -8.42 9.47 -5.84
CA THR A 122 -8.29 8.98 -7.23
C THR A 122 -9.05 7.68 -7.45
N VAL A 123 -8.90 6.69 -6.58
CA VAL A 123 -9.49 5.36 -6.79
C VAL A 123 -10.98 5.38 -6.48
N PHE A 124 -11.35 5.81 -5.27
CA PHE A 124 -12.72 5.91 -4.79
C PHE A 124 -13.03 7.29 -4.20
N PRO A 125 -13.14 8.33 -5.06
CA PRO A 125 -13.46 9.68 -4.59
C PRO A 125 -14.86 9.80 -3.95
N ASN A 126 -15.72 8.82 -4.17
CA ASN A 126 -17.08 8.75 -3.61
C ASN A 126 -17.21 7.63 -2.55
N ALA A 127 -16.11 7.16 -1.95
CA ALA A 127 -16.18 6.21 -0.84
C ALA A 127 -17.00 6.77 0.33
N GLU A 128 -17.82 5.93 0.94
CA GLU A 128 -18.70 6.29 2.06
C GLU A 128 -17.92 6.72 3.31
N LEU A 129 -16.74 6.15 3.51
CA LEU A 129 -15.85 6.49 4.62
C LEU A 129 -14.42 6.65 4.13
N LYS A 130 -13.85 7.84 4.33
CA LYS A 130 -12.46 8.16 4.01
C LYS A 130 -11.72 8.56 5.26
N ILE A 131 -10.59 7.91 5.52
CA ILE A 131 -9.73 8.19 6.65
C ILE A 131 -8.34 8.50 6.16
N PHE A 132 -7.86 9.70 6.46
CA PHE A 132 -6.48 10.09 6.21
C PHE A 132 -5.66 9.82 7.45
N VAL A 133 -4.84 8.76 7.41
CA VAL A 133 -4.03 8.34 8.53
C VAL A 133 -2.68 9.05 8.47
N THR A 134 -2.28 9.64 9.58
CA THR A 134 -0.96 10.25 9.75
C THR A 134 -0.28 9.72 11.03
N ALA A 135 1.03 9.76 11.04
CA ALA A 135 1.87 9.54 12.21
C ALA A 135 3.24 10.18 11.99
N ASP A 136 3.91 10.54 13.08
CA ASP A 136 5.29 11.01 13.04
C ASP A 136 6.21 10.02 12.30
N ALA A 137 7.15 10.52 11.49
CA ALA A 137 8.03 9.69 10.66
C ALA A 137 8.90 8.74 11.52
N ARG A 138 9.40 9.21 12.67
CA ARG A 138 10.19 8.38 13.57
C ARG A 138 9.35 7.28 14.22
N VAL A 139 8.09 7.57 14.57
CA VAL A 139 7.15 6.56 15.08
C VAL A 139 6.87 5.48 14.05
N ARG A 140 6.68 5.85 12.78
CA ARG A 140 6.49 4.89 11.68
C ARG A 140 7.75 4.07 11.43
N ALA A 141 8.92 4.70 11.45
CA ALA A 141 10.21 4.02 11.33
C ALA A 141 10.43 3.03 12.48
N GLN A 142 10.11 3.42 13.72
CA GLN A 142 10.21 2.55 14.89
C GLN A 142 9.30 1.32 14.76
N ARG A 143 8.04 1.51 14.40
CA ARG A 143 7.09 0.39 14.17
C ARG A 143 7.60 -0.57 13.09
N ARG A 144 8.18 -0.03 12.02
CA ARG A 144 8.75 -0.84 10.94
C ARG A 144 10.00 -1.60 11.36
N TYR A 145 10.86 -0.95 12.15
CA TYR A 145 12.05 -1.57 12.73
C TYR A 145 11.68 -2.76 13.61
N GLU A 146 10.70 -2.60 14.51
CA GLU A 146 10.20 -3.66 15.38
C GLU A 146 9.59 -4.80 14.57
N GLU A 147 8.76 -4.50 13.58
CA GLU A 147 8.16 -5.51 12.68
C GLU A 147 9.23 -6.35 11.97
N LEU A 148 10.30 -5.73 11.46
CA LEU A 148 11.37 -6.45 10.79
C LEU A 148 12.15 -7.34 11.78
N LYS A 149 12.40 -6.83 12.97
CA LYS A 149 13.05 -7.63 14.04
C LYS A 149 12.23 -8.84 14.47
N GLU A 150 10.92 -8.67 14.65
CA GLU A 150 10.02 -9.79 14.97
C GLU A 150 9.99 -10.87 13.88
N LYS A 151 10.25 -10.47 12.62
CA LYS A 151 10.35 -11.38 11.47
C LYS A 151 11.76 -11.91 11.23
N GLU A 152 12.71 -11.64 12.13
CA GLU A 152 14.12 -12.01 12.00
C GLU A 152 14.76 -11.50 10.68
N MET A 153 14.28 -10.35 10.18
CA MET A 153 14.80 -9.71 8.98
C MET A 153 15.86 -8.65 9.34
N PRO A 154 16.85 -8.40 8.47
CA PRO A 154 17.81 -7.32 8.68
C PRO A 154 17.09 -5.98 8.86
N ALA A 155 17.45 -5.26 9.91
CA ALA A 155 16.85 -3.97 10.24
C ALA A 155 17.90 -2.99 10.77
N ASN A 156 18.00 -1.82 10.15
CA ASN A 156 18.73 -0.65 10.64
C ASN A 156 17.73 0.50 10.76
N PHE A 157 17.67 1.14 11.92
CA PHE A 157 16.67 2.18 12.18
C PHE A 157 16.90 3.42 11.30
N ASP A 158 18.15 3.85 11.12
CA ASP A 158 18.45 5.07 10.36
C ASP A 158 18.14 4.88 8.86
N ASP A 159 18.43 3.69 8.31
CA ASP A 159 18.07 3.35 6.93
C ASP A 159 16.55 3.32 6.74
N ILE A 160 15.83 2.78 7.72
CA ILE A 160 14.37 2.72 7.69
C ILE A 160 13.78 4.13 7.80
N LEU A 161 14.28 4.98 8.69
CA LEU A 161 13.82 6.36 8.85
C LEU A 161 14.04 7.14 7.57
N LYS A 162 15.25 7.07 7.00
CA LYS A 162 15.57 7.69 5.72
C LYS A 162 14.61 7.23 4.62
N ASN A 163 14.37 5.93 4.50
CA ASN A 163 13.42 5.40 3.52
C ASN A 163 11.99 5.92 3.74
N VAL A 164 11.54 6.05 5.00
CA VAL A 164 10.22 6.60 5.33
C VAL A 164 10.12 8.05 4.86
N GLU A 165 11.10 8.89 5.16
CA GLU A 165 11.13 10.32 4.81
C GLU A 165 11.22 10.54 3.29
N GLU A 166 12.11 9.81 2.60
CA GLU A 166 12.24 9.86 1.15
C GLU A 166 10.94 9.45 0.44
N ARG A 167 10.28 8.40 0.92
CA ARG A 167 9.00 7.96 0.36
C ARG A 167 7.88 8.97 0.60
N ASP A 168 7.81 9.59 1.78
CA ASP A 168 6.83 10.63 2.04
C ASP A 168 7.02 11.82 1.09
N TYR A 169 8.26 12.21 0.87
CA TYR A 169 8.59 13.27 -0.08
C TYR A 169 8.14 12.90 -1.50
N LEU A 170 8.54 11.73 -1.99
CA LEU A 170 8.18 11.25 -3.33
C LEU A 170 6.66 11.07 -3.50
N ASP A 171 5.98 10.49 -2.51
CA ASP A 171 4.54 10.26 -2.56
C ASP A 171 3.74 11.58 -2.57
N THR A 172 4.23 12.63 -1.89
CA THR A 172 3.56 13.95 -1.83
C THR A 172 3.89 14.85 -3.00
N HIS A 173 5.04 14.68 -3.67
CA HIS A 173 5.53 15.56 -4.74
C HIS A 173 5.44 14.95 -6.15
N ARG A 174 4.98 13.69 -6.27
CA ARG A 174 4.81 13.10 -7.61
C ARG A 174 3.73 13.82 -8.40
N GLU A 175 3.92 13.88 -9.72
CA GLU A 175 3.05 14.60 -10.66
C GLU A 175 1.64 13.99 -10.74
N VAL A 176 1.56 12.65 -10.75
CA VAL A 176 0.30 11.92 -10.93
C VAL A 176 -0.21 11.38 -9.59
N SER A 177 -1.42 11.78 -9.21
CA SER A 177 -2.11 11.34 -7.99
C SER A 177 -1.23 11.41 -6.73
N PRO A 178 -0.72 12.60 -6.34
CA PRO A 178 0.09 12.75 -5.14
C PRO A 178 -0.67 12.31 -3.89
N LEU A 179 0.04 11.93 -2.84
CA LEU A 179 -0.54 11.73 -1.52
C LEU A 179 -1.15 13.03 -1.02
N LYS A 180 -2.46 13.11 -1.03
CA LYS A 180 -3.22 14.27 -0.59
C LYS A 180 -4.46 13.81 0.18
N LYS A 181 -4.78 14.53 1.24
CA LYS A 181 -6.02 14.31 1.98
C LYS A 181 -7.22 14.73 1.11
N ALA A 182 -8.21 13.86 0.95
CA ALA A 182 -9.48 14.23 0.36
C ALA A 182 -10.22 15.24 1.28
N ASP A 183 -11.00 16.15 0.70
CA ASP A 183 -11.63 17.24 1.47
C ASP A 183 -12.58 16.69 2.55
N ASP A 184 -13.27 15.60 2.26
CA ASP A 184 -14.19 14.90 3.15
C ASP A 184 -13.54 13.79 3.99
N ALA A 185 -12.20 13.63 3.92
CA ALA A 185 -11.51 12.64 4.72
C ALA A 185 -11.34 13.09 6.18
N ILE A 186 -11.66 12.17 7.10
CA ILE A 186 -11.43 12.34 8.53
C ILE A 186 -9.97 12.02 8.84
N ILE A 187 -9.30 12.90 9.58
CA ILE A 187 -7.90 12.73 9.95
C ILE A 187 -7.81 11.83 11.19
N LEU A 188 -6.91 10.84 11.14
CA LEU A 188 -6.49 10.06 12.28
C LEU A 188 -4.98 10.19 12.44
N ASP A 189 -4.54 10.94 13.43
CA ASP A 189 -3.15 10.89 13.90
C ASP A 189 -3.01 9.75 14.91
N ASN A 190 -2.30 8.71 14.52
CA ASN A 190 -2.09 7.54 15.36
C ASN A 190 -0.69 7.48 15.99
N SER A 191 0.04 8.60 16.02
CA SER A 191 1.40 8.65 16.58
C SER A 191 1.49 8.08 18.00
N ASN A 192 0.51 8.41 18.84
CA ASN A 192 0.46 8.03 20.24
C ASN A 192 -0.63 7.01 20.60
N MET A 193 -1.21 6.35 19.58
CA MET A 193 -2.28 5.38 19.77
C MET A 193 -1.77 3.95 19.75
N THR A 194 -2.25 3.14 20.66
CA THR A 194 -2.11 1.69 20.63
C THR A 194 -2.93 1.09 19.46
N ILE A 195 -2.64 -0.15 19.10
CA ILE A 195 -3.40 -0.86 18.06
C ILE A 195 -4.87 -1.02 18.47
N GLN A 196 -5.13 -1.25 19.76
CA GLN A 196 -6.49 -1.38 20.28
C GLN A 196 -7.27 -0.06 20.18
N GLU A 197 -6.71 1.05 20.64
CA GLU A 197 -7.34 2.38 20.55
C GLU A 197 -7.66 2.76 19.09
N GLN A 198 -6.75 2.48 18.15
CA GLN A 198 -7.01 2.68 16.72
C GLN A 198 -8.18 1.85 16.22
N GLN A 199 -8.29 0.59 16.67
CA GLN A 199 -9.36 -0.31 16.27
C GLN A 199 -10.71 0.16 16.82
N GLU A 200 -10.78 0.49 18.10
CA GLU A 200 -11.99 1.00 18.77
C GLU A 200 -12.49 2.30 18.11
N TRP A 201 -11.56 3.21 17.80
CA TRP A 201 -11.87 4.45 17.10
C TRP A 201 -12.48 4.19 15.71
N LEU A 202 -11.86 3.29 14.93
CA LEU A 202 -12.32 2.94 13.58
C LEU A 202 -13.71 2.32 13.58
N ILE A 203 -13.95 1.35 14.47
CA ILE A 203 -15.23 0.67 14.60
C ILE A 203 -16.31 1.66 15.04
N GLY A 204 -16.00 2.50 16.03
CA GLY A 204 -16.92 3.54 16.47
C GLY A 204 -17.30 4.52 15.37
N LEU A 205 -16.34 4.87 14.50
CA LEU A 205 -16.58 5.74 13.36
C LEU A 205 -17.39 5.04 12.27
N TYR A 206 -17.03 3.80 11.92
CA TYR A 206 -17.76 2.98 10.96
C TYR A 206 -19.24 2.85 11.34
N ASN A 207 -19.50 2.48 12.59
CA ASN A 207 -20.88 2.34 13.09
C ASN A 207 -21.71 3.64 13.04
N LYS A 208 -21.05 4.80 13.15
CA LYS A 208 -21.75 6.11 13.06
C LYS A 208 -22.09 6.53 11.64
N ILE A 209 -21.36 6.05 10.64
CA ILE A 209 -21.48 6.54 9.26
C ILE A 209 -22.21 5.53 8.38
N ILE A 210 -22.02 4.23 8.61
CA ILE A 210 -22.50 3.16 7.74
C ILE A 210 -23.72 2.44 8.35
N SER A 211 -23.93 2.51 9.66
CA SER A 211 -25.14 2.02 10.33
C SER A 211 -26.22 3.08 10.30
#